data_fc79d355709e6b9b6c82ad9b83811a4d
#
_entry.id   fc79d355709e6b9b6c82ad9b83811a4d
#
_cell.length_a   1.000
_cell.length_b   1.000
_cell.length_c   1.000
_cell.angle_alpha   90.00
_cell.angle_beta   90.00
_cell.angle_gamma   90.00
#
_symmetry.space_group_name_H-M   'P 1'
#
loop_
_entity.id
_entity.type
_entity.pdbx_description
1 polymer ?
#
loop_
_entity_poly.entity_id
_entity_poly.type
_entity_poly.pdbx_seq_one_letter_code
_entity_poly.pdbx_strand_id
1 'polypeptide(L)'
;YYRGELVRFRFKVGRCKECGHEVATDIDYNTRRSEEKIEAYKRLKGIILQDDIVEILEKYDVGKEALADIAGFGKATIKRYFEGYIPTKKYSDILSKFLNDERFFYSKVEENRHKLKDSAYKRLIARYSKLKDISESKIEQVANYIITNLGEVTPLALEKLLAFSNGVNYALNGKRLLLEECQAWQHGYVYPEIYNKYKKYKFNPIDNGINSTHGCMLSKLTADEIKAIDLVIKTFGVYSPKTLELISHSQAPWIEKRIAYKDDEPGNEVIDETSLKKYFVDKQLNTEEKIVSYIMATLKI
;
A
#
# COMPACT_ATOMS: atom_id res chain seq x y z
N TYR A 1 35.74 18.05 9.01
CA TYR A 1 34.93 18.34 7.83
C TYR A 1 35.12 17.29 6.74
N TYR A 2 34.01 16.97 6.06
CA TYR A 2 34.04 16.10 4.87
C TYR A 2 33.07 16.68 3.81
N ARG A 3 33.60 16.95 2.61
CA ARG A 3 32.86 17.59 1.49
C ARG A 3 32.10 18.88 1.92
N GLY A 4 32.74 19.71 2.74
CA GLY A 4 32.20 20.98 3.23
C GLY A 4 31.26 20.88 4.43
N GLU A 5 30.92 19.68 4.88
CA GLU A 5 29.99 19.45 6.00
C GLU A 5 30.74 19.07 7.28
N LEU A 6 30.23 19.53 8.42
CA LEU A 6 30.72 19.11 9.73
C LEU A 6 30.14 17.73 10.06
N VAL A 7 30.98 16.70 9.96
CA VAL A 7 30.58 15.30 10.22
C VAL A 7 31.04 14.88 11.60
N ARG A 8 30.13 14.40 12.42
CA ARG A 8 30.43 13.85 13.76
C ARG A 8 30.27 12.33 13.73
N PHE A 9 31.28 11.61 14.20
CA PHE A 9 31.25 10.15 14.33
C PHE A 9 32.05 9.71 15.55
N ARG A 10 31.81 8.50 16.01
CA ARG A 10 32.55 7.87 17.12
C ARG A 10 33.54 6.89 16.54
N PHE A 11 34.78 6.97 17.03
CA PHE A 11 35.84 6.08 16.60
C PHE A 11 36.79 5.77 17.76
N LYS A 12 37.21 4.49 17.89
CA LYS A 12 38.19 4.11 18.93
C LYS A 12 39.57 4.55 18.48
N VAL A 13 40.26 5.30 19.31
CA VAL A 13 41.61 5.78 19.07
C VAL A 13 42.57 5.19 20.09
N GLY A 14 43.76 4.79 19.67
CA GLY A 14 44.88 4.49 20.56
C GLY A 14 45.49 5.81 21.05
N ARG A 15 45.96 5.83 22.29
CA ARG A 15 46.77 6.94 22.82
C ARG A 15 48.11 6.46 23.29
N CYS A 16 49.18 7.13 22.92
CA CYS A 16 50.52 6.90 23.45
C CYS A 16 50.53 7.10 24.98
N LYS A 17 51.05 6.13 25.74
CA LYS A 17 51.12 6.22 27.20
C LYS A 17 52.05 7.31 27.71
N GLU A 18 53.05 7.69 26.92
CA GLU A 18 54.07 8.66 27.32
C GLU A 18 53.68 10.10 26.97
N CYS A 19 53.17 10.35 25.73
CA CYS A 19 52.91 11.69 25.26
C CYS A 19 51.43 12.00 25.05
N GLY A 20 50.51 11.03 25.17
CA GLY A 20 49.07 11.21 25.04
C GLY A 20 48.57 11.43 23.62
N HIS A 21 49.46 11.46 22.62
CA HIS A 21 49.07 11.64 21.22
C HIS A 21 48.28 10.46 20.69
N GLU A 22 47.38 10.74 19.75
CA GLU A 22 46.62 9.72 19.02
C GLU A 22 47.56 8.87 18.15
N VAL A 23 47.44 7.57 18.24
CA VAL A 23 48.23 6.60 17.49
C VAL A 23 47.31 5.58 16.80
N ALA A 24 47.74 5.12 15.63
CA ALA A 24 47.05 4.02 14.96
C ALA A 24 47.11 2.73 15.80
N THR A 25 46.01 2.03 15.92
CA THR A 25 45.90 0.79 16.70
C THR A 25 46.34 -0.44 15.91
N ASP A 26 46.25 -0.37 14.59
CA ASP A 26 46.57 -1.45 13.66
C ASP A 26 46.72 -0.90 12.22
N ILE A 27 47.05 -1.80 11.27
CA ILE A 27 47.31 -1.44 9.86
C ILE A 27 46.08 -0.83 9.17
N ASP A 28 44.87 -1.19 9.58
CA ASP A 28 43.61 -0.76 8.97
C ASP A 28 42.97 0.46 9.65
N TYR A 29 43.66 1.04 10.66
CA TYR A 29 43.16 2.15 11.46
C TYR A 29 42.64 3.32 10.60
N ASN A 30 43.45 3.80 9.66
CA ASN A 30 43.10 4.93 8.80
C ASN A 30 41.96 4.62 7.82
N THR A 31 41.90 3.38 7.33
CA THR A 31 40.84 2.89 6.45
C THR A 31 39.53 2.90 7.18
N ARG A 32 39.42 2.23 8.33
CA ARG A 32 38.22 2.19 9.15
C ARG A 32 37.75 3.57 9.59
N ARG A 33 38.67 4.45 10.00
CA ARG A 33 38.36 5.83 10.36
C ARG A 33 37.75 6.62 9.19
N SER A 34 38.27 6.36 7.97
CA SER A 34 37.71 6.98 6.75
C SER A 34 36.33 6.44 6.40
N GLU A 35 36.11 5.16 6.55
CA GLU A 35 34.80 4.51 6.34
C GLU A 35 33.75 5.05 7.30
N GLU A 36 34.02 5.09 8.59
CA GLU A 36 33.13 5.67 9.62
C GLU A 36 32.78 7.14 9.31
N LYS A 37 33.75 7.92 8.88
CA LYS A 37 33.53 9.31 8.47
C LYS A 37 32.61 9.42 7.25
N ILE A 38 32.79 8.55 6.26
CA ILE A 38 31.96 8.52 5.05
C ILE A 38 30.53 8.06 5.37
N GLU A 39 30.38 7.06 6.22
CA GLU A 39 29.07 6.62 6.67
C GLU A 39 28.33 7.70 7.46
N ALA A 40 29.02 8.37 8.38
CA ALA A 40 28.43 9.47 9.13
C ALA A 40 27.99 10.62 8.20
N TYR A 41 28.74 10.90 7.15
CA TYR A 41 28.35 11.84 6.11
C TYR A 41 27.11 11.36 5.33
N LYS A 42 27.07 10.07 4.95
CA LYS A 42 25.90 9.48 4.27
C LYS A 42 24.65 9.60 5.13
N ARG A 43 24.73 9.28 6.44
CA ARG A 43 23.62 9.42 7.40
C ARG A 43 23.18 10.88 7.52
N LEU A 44 24.11 11.82 7.63
CA LEU A 44 23.81 13.26 7.69
C LEU A 44 23.04 13.76 6.46
N LYS A 45 23.37 13.24 5.27
CA LYS A 45 22.73 13.62 4.00
C LYS A 45 21.55 12.75 3.63
N GLY A 46 21.15 11.78 4.46
CA GLY A 46 20.11 10.80 4.15
C GLY A 46 20.44 9.99 2.90
N ILE A 47 21.72 9.62 2.73
CA ILE A 47 22.18 8.78 1.63
C ILE A 47 22.24 7.34 2.12
N ILE A 48 21.71 6.42 1.33
CA ILE A 48 21.64 4.98 1.62
C ILE A 48 23.04 4.40 1.93
N LEU A 49 23.11 3.54 2.94
CA LEU A 49 24.34 2.85 3.32
C LEU A 49 24.57 1.58 2.48
N GLN A 50 25.75 1.02 2.57
CA GLN A 50 26.06 -0.23 1.86
C GLN A 50 25.26 -1.40 2.41
N ASP A 51 25.08 -1.48 3.73
CA ASP A 51 24.31 -2.53 4.39
C ASP A 51 22.84 -2.51 3.96
N ASP A 52 22.25 -1.31 3.78
CA ASP A 52 20.90 -1.17 3.25
C ASP A 52 20.78 -1.74 1.82
N ILE A 53 21.84 -1.58 1.01
CA ILE A 53 21.88 -2.15 -0.35
C ILE A 53 22.02 -3.68 -0.29
N VAL A 54 22.80 -4.21 0.65
CA VAL A 54 22.89 -5.66 0.91
C VAL A 54 21.51 -6.21 1.29
N GLU A 55 20.81 -5.54 2.19
CA GLU A 55 19.44 -5.92 2.57
C GLU A 55 18.49 -5.97 1.36
N ILE A 56 18.57 -4.99 0.44
CA ILE A 56 17.77 -5.02 -0.80
C ILE A 56 18.12 -6.25 -1.66
N LEU A 57 19.41 -6.55 -1.82
CA LEU A 57 19.85 -7.71 -2.62
C LEU A 57 19.33 -9.03 -2.05
N GLU A 58 19.38 -9.19 -0.73
CA GLU A 58 18.88 -10.36 -0.01
C GLU A 58 17.35 -10.43 -0.01
N LYS A 59 16.69 -9.31 0.30
CA LYS A 59 15.23 -9.21 0.34
C LYS A 59 14.58 -9.64 -0.97
N TYR A 60 15.15 -9.27 -2.10
CA TYR A 60 14.59 -9.56 -3.42
C TYR A 60 15.29 -10.73 -4.15
N ASP A 61 16.32 -11.31 -3.55
CA ASP A 61 17.14 -12.37 -4.15
C ASP A 61 17.64 -11.97 -5.55
N VAL A 62 18.28 -10.81 -5.65
CA VAL A 62 18.83 -10.25 -6.89
C VAL A 62 20.32 -9.95 -6.78
N GLY A 63 21.05 -10.13 -7.87
CA GLY A 63 22.44 -9.71 -7.95
C GLY A 63 22.60 -8.21 -8.21
N LYS A 64 23.82 -7.67 -8.00
CA LYS A 64 24.15 -6.25 -8.17
C LYS A 64 23.80 -5.70 -9.57
N GLU A 65 24.03 -6.49 -10.63
CA GLU A 65 23.70 -6.09 -12.01
C GLU A 65 22.18 -6.02 -12.22
N ALA A 66 21.45 -7.03 -11.76
CA ALA A 66 19.99 -7.04 -11.86
C ALA A 66 19.35 -5.89 -11.06
N LEU A 67 19.87 -5.58 -9.87
CA LEU A 67 19.43 -4.42 -9.09
C LEU A 67 19.67 -3.10 -9.83
N ALA A 68 20.83 -2.97 -10.49
CA ALA A 68 21.12 -1.79 -11.33
C ALA A 68 20.13 -1.67 -12.50
N ASP A 69 19.87 -2.76 -13.20
CA ASP A 69 18.91 -2.82 -14.31
C ASP A 69 17.48 -2.47 -13.84
N ILE A 70 17.03 -3.03 -12.71
CA ILE A 70 15.73 -2.74 -12.09
C ILE A 70 15.62 -1.26 -11.70
N ALA A 71 16.65 -0.71 -11.08
CA ALA A 71 16.67 0.69 -10.68
C ALA A 71 16.79 1.68 -11.86
N GLY A 72 17.02 1.17 -13.08
CA GLY A 72 17.27 2.01 -14.25
C GLY A 72 18.66 2.65 -14.26
N PHE A 73 19.62 2.07 -13.52
CA PHE A 73 20.98 2.55 -13.43
C PHE A 73 21.90 1.91 -14.49
N GLY A 74 23.11 2.46 -14.64
CA GLY A 74 24.15 1.79 -15.41
C GLY A 74 24.64 0.52 -14.69
N LYS A 75 24.96 -0.55 -15.42
CA LYS A 75 25.32 -1.89 -14.89
C LYS A 75 26.39 -1.89 -13.79
N ALA A 76 27.39 -1.00 -13.89
CA ALA A 76 28.47 -0.90 -12.91
C ALA A 76 28.10 -0.06 -11.67
N THR A 77 26.93 0.60 -11.65
CA THR A 77 26.61 1.60 -10.62
C THR A 77 26.56 1.00 -9.22
N ILE A 78 25.82 -0.09 -9.05
CA ILE A 78 25.72 -0.76 -7.74
C ILE A 78 27.08 -1.32 -7.31
N LYS A 79 27.87 -1.91 -8.23
CA LYS A 79 29.20 -2.41 -7.92
C LYS A 79 30.10 -1.29 -7.37
N ARG A 80 30.09 -0.10 -7.97
CA ARG A 80 30.86 1.06 -7.50
C ARG A 80 30.53 1.47 -6.07
N TYR A 81 29.28 1.33 -5.63
CA TYR A 81 28.89 1.63 -4.25
C TYR A 81 29.56 0.70 -3.25
N PHE A 82 29.84 -0.56 -3.63
CA PHE A 82 30.63 -1.51 -2.84
C PHE A 82 32.15 -1.23 -2.92
N GLU A 83 32.59 -0.43 -3.88
CA GLU A 83 33.96 0.06 -4.01
C GLU A 83 34.18 1.42 -3.31
N GLY A 84 33.21 1.87 -2.51
CA GLY A 84 33.30 3.09 -1.71
C GLY A 84 32.76 4.37 -2.37
N TYR A 85 32.22 4.30 -3.59
CA TYR A 85 31.60 5.46 -4.21
C TYR A 85 30.29 5.83 -3.48
N ILE A 86 30.07 7.14 -3.33
CA ILE A 86 28.87 7.67 -2.66
C ILE A 86 27.75 7.85 -3.70
N PRO A 87 26.56 7.26 -3.50
CA PRO A 87 25.40 7.50 -4.36
C PRO A 87 25.02 8.98 -4.44
N THR A 88 24.52 9.41 -5.59
CA THR A 88 23.81 10.69 -5.67
C THR A 88 22.52 10.60 -4.87
N LYS A 89 21.99 11.74 -4.39
CA LYS A 89 20.74 11.77 -3.64
C LYS A 89 19.60 11.10 -4.42
N LYS A 90 19.46 11.40 -5.71
CA LYS A 90 18.46 10.79 -6.61
C LYS A 90 18.53 9.25 -6.61
N TYR A 91 19.72 8.68 -6.73
CA TYR A 91 19.91 7.22 -6.78
C TYR A 91 19.70 6.58 -5.40
N SER A 92 20.16 7.27 -4.35
CA SER A 92 19.91 6.88 -2.96
C SER A 92 18.42 6.80 -2.67
N ASP A 93 17.63 7.79 -3.07
CA ASP A 93 16.19 7.83 -2.81
C ASP A 93 15.42 6.67 -3.50
N ILE A 94 15.85 6.28 -4.70
CA ILE A 94 15.29 5.11 -5.40
C ILE A 94 15.59 3.83 -4.62
N LEU A 95 16.85 3.63 -4.18
CA LEU A 95 17.22 2.44 -3.41
C LEU A 95 16.57 2.41 -2.04
N SER A 96 16.46 3.55 -1.35
CA SER A 96 15.75 3.65 -0.07
C SER A 96 14.25 3.32 -0.22
N LYS A 97 13.63 3.67 -1.34
CA LYS A 97 12.27 3.23 -1.64
C LYS A 97 12.18 1.72 -1.87
N PHE A 98 13.16 1.10 -2.51
CA PHE A 98 13.18 -0.37 -2.66
C PHE A 98 13.23 -1.10 -1.32
N LEU A 99 13.94 -0.53 -0.35
CA LEU A 99 14.02 -1.11 0.99
C LEU A 99 12.67 -1.12 1.70
N ASN A 100 11.91 -0.03 1.55
CA ASN A 100 10.69 0.24 2.32
C ASN A 100 9.39 -0.01 1.55
N ASP A 101 9.42 -0.09 0.23
CA ASP A 101 8.25 -0.20 -0.64
C ASP A 101 8.45 -1.30 -1.68
N GLU A 102 7.90 -2.47 -1.38
CA GLU A 102 7.97 -3.64 -2.25
C GLU A 102 7.22 -3.44 -3.57
N ARG A 103 6.09 -2.72 -3.54
CA ARG A 103 5.32 -2.42 -4.75
C ARG A 103 6.12 -1.52 -5.68
N PHE A 104 6.81 -0.51 -5.14
CA PHE A 104 7.68 0.35 -5.92
C PHE A 104 8.83 -0.44 -6.57
N PHE A 105 9.42 -1.41 -5.84
CA PHE A 105 10.44 -2.28 -6.42
C PHE A 105 9.89 -3.06 -7.63
N TYR A 106 8.75 -3.74 -7.47
CA TYR A 106 8.18 -4.53 -8.57
C TYR A 106 7.63 -3.66 -9.71
N SER A 107 7.17 -2.44 -9.47
CA SER A 107 6.85 -1.49 -10.54
C SER A 107 8.07 -1.16 -11.40
N LYS A 108 9.24 -1.04 -10.76
CA LYS A 108 10.51 -0.83 -11.49
C LYS A 108 11.00 -2.09 -12.21
N VAL A 109 10.70 -3.28 -11.71
CA VAL A 109 10.94 -4.53 -12.44
C VAL A 109 10.15 -4.54 -13.76
N GLU A 110 8.89 -4.14 -13.74
CA GLU A 110 8.05 -4.05 -14.95
C GLU A 110 8.53 -2.94 -15.90
N GLU A 111 8.77 -1.74 -15.40
CA GLU A 111 9.24 -0.59 -16.19
C GLU A 111 10.54 -0.90 -16.93
N ASN A 112 11.48 -1.58 -16.28
CA ASN A 112 12.81 -1.92 -16.82
C ASN A 112 12.93 -3.38 -17.29
N ARG A 113 11.80 -4.06 -17.54
CA ARG A 113 11.78 -5.46 -17.98
C ARG A 113 12.73 -5.74 -19.16
N HIS A 114 12.78 -4.82 -20.12
CA HIS A 114 13.60 -4.95 -21.32
C HIS A 114 15.11 -5.04 -21.06
N LYS A 115 15.57 -4.67 -19.85
CA LYS A 115 16.97 -4.77 -19.41
C LYS A 115 17.27 -6.09 -18.71
N LEU A 116 16.24 -6.77 -18.20
CA LEU A 116 16.37 -7.98 -17.41
C LEU A 116 16.42 -9.22 -18.30
N LYS A 117 17.21 -10.20 -17.89
CA LYS A 117 17.15 -11.54 -18.48
C LYS A 117 15.77 -12.17 -18.19
N ASP A 118 15.18 -12.85 -19.17
CA ASP A 118 13.85 -13.49 -19.04
C ASP A 118 13.75 -14.42 -17.82
N SER A 119 14.81 -15.17 -17.52
CA SER A 119 14.84 -16.06 -16.36
C SER A 119 14.77 -15.30 -15.02
N ALA A 120 15.47 -14.18 -14.91
CA ALA A 120 15.45 -13.33 -13.72
C ALA A 120 14.09 -12.66 -13.54
N TYR A 121 13.52 -12.13 -14.62
CA TYR A 121 12.19 -11.54 -14.61
C TYR A 121 11.12 -12.56 -14.17
N LYS A 122 11.07 -13.74 -14.82
CA LYS A 122 10.10 -14.80 -14.46
C LYS A 122 10.21 -15.21 -12.99
N ARG A 123 11.45 -15.34 -12.46
CA ARG A 123 11.67 -15.67 -11.04
C ARG A 123 11.13 -14.58 -10.12
N LEU A 124 11.41 -13.31 -10.41
CA LEU A 124 10.93 -12.18 -9.63
C LEU A 124 9.40 -12.10 -9.62
N ILE A 125 8.76 -12.21 -10.77
CA ILE A 125 7.30 -12.17 -10.87
C ILE A 125 6.65 -13.38 -10.20
N ALA A 126 7.20 -14.58 -10.33
CA ALA A 126 6.70 -15.76 -9.64
C ALA A 126 6.80 -15.63 -8.11
N ARG A 127 7.89 -15.05 -7.61
CA ARG A 127 8.05 -14.74 -6.18
C ARG A 127 7.03 -13.71 -5.71
N TYR A 128 6.84 -12.65 -6.46
CA TYR A 128 5.87 -11.61 -6.17
C TYR A 128 4.42 -12.13 -6.18
N SER A 129 4.07 -12.97 -7.16
CA SER A 129 2.75 -13.62 -7.21
C SER A 129 2.51 -14.51 -6.00
N LYS A 130 3.52 -15.31 -5.57
CA LYS A 130 3.41 -16.12 -4.34
C LYS A 130 3.22 -15.26 -3.09
N LEU A 131 3.95 -14.16 -2.96
CA LEU A 131 3.79 -13.22 -1.85
C LEU A 131 2.39 -12.59 -1.85
N LYS A 132 1.85 -12.28 -3.03
CA LYS A 132 0.47 -11.80 -3.21
C LYS A 132 -0.58 -12.87 -2.92
N ASP A 133 -0.36 -14.10 -3.35
CA ASP A 133 -1.30 -15.21 -3.08
C ASP A 133 -1.41 -15.55 -1.59
N ILE A 134 -0.40 -15.19 -0.80
CA ILE A 134 -0.38 -15.34 0.67
C ILE A 134 -0.99 -14.10 1.37
N SER A 135 -1.06 -12.93 0.72
CA SER A 135 -1.21 -11.66 1.45
C SER A 135 -2.49 -10.86 1.21
N GLU A 136 -3.25 -11.05 0.14
CA GLU A 136 -4.45 -10.22 -0.09
C GLU A 136 -5.64 -11.03 -0.62
N SER A 137 -6.67 -11.16 0.22
CA SER A 137 -8.00 -11.65 -0.19
C SER A 137 -8.60 -10.70 -1.23
N LYS A 138 -9.64 -11.14 -1.95
CA LYS A 138 -10.32 -10.30 -2.95
C LYS A 138 -10.83 -9.00 -2.34
N ILE A 139 -11.39 -9.07 -1.14
CA ILE A 139 -11.89 -7.89 -0.43
C ILE A 139 -10.78 -6.92 -0.05
N GLU A 140 -9.58 -7.43 0.32
CA GLU A 140 -8.43 -6.57 0.58
C GLU A 140 -7.95 -5.83 -0.67
N GLN A 141 -7.98 -6.49 -1.83
CA GLN A 141 -7.65 -5.84 -3.10
C GLN A 141 -8.62 -4.72 -3.45
N VAL A 142 -9.93 -4.94 -3.25
CA VAL A 142 -10.97 -3.92 -3.44
C VAL A 142 -10.80 -2.78 -2.44
N ALA A 143 -10.58 -3.11 -1.15
CA ALA A 143 -10.34 -2.11 -0.11
C ALA A 143 -9.12 -1.23 -0.44
N ASN A 144 -7.99 -1.83 -0.80
CA ASN A 144 -6.78 -1.10 -1.18
C ASN A 144 -7.00 -0.23 -2.42
N TYR A 145 -7.77 -0.71 -3.40
CA TYR A 145 -8.13 0.07 -4.58
C TYR A 145 -8.94 1.32 -4.20
N ILE A 146 -9.98 1.17 -3.36
CA ILE A 146 -10.81 2.28 -2.87
C ILE A 146 -9.97 3.30 -2.11
N ILE A 147 -9.17 2.85 -1.12
CA ILE A 147 -8.34 3.72 -0.29
C ILE A 147 -7.33 4.50 -1.15
N THR A 148 -6.70 3.83 -2.13
CA THR A 148 -5.72 4.45 -3.02
C THR A 148 -6.33 5.56 -3.89
N ASN A 149 -7.53 5.33 -4.43
CA ASN A 149 -8.15 6.27 -5.38
C ASN A 149 -8.88 7.42 -4.67
N LEU A 150 -9.34 7.25 -3.43
CA LEU A 150 -9.94 8.33 -2.63
C LEU A 150 -8.92 9.13 -1.82
N GLY A 151 -7.77 8.52 -1.48
CA GLY A 151 -6.73 9.15 -0.66
C GLY A 151 -7.05 9.20 0.82
N GLU A 152 -8.19 9.78 1.22
CA GLU A 152 -8.64 9.90 2.61
C GLU A 152 -9.93 9.11 2.81
N VAL A 153 -9.83 7.93 3.44
CA VAL A 153 -10.98 7.06 3.74
C VAL A 153 -10.92 6.61 5.19
N THR A 154 -12.01 6.81 5.94
CA THR A 154 -12.13 6.26 7.29
C THR A 154 -12.59 4.80 7.26
N PRO A 155 -12.33 4.00 8.31
CA PRO A 155 -12.84 2.62 8.38
C PRO A 155 -14.35 2.53 8.16
N LEU A 156 -15.13 3.43 8.74
CA LEU A 156 -16.58 3.46 8.57
C LEU A 156 -17.01 3.66 7.11
N ALA A 157 -16.39 4.60 6.40
CA ALA A 157 -16.66 4.85 4.99
C ALA A 157 -16.26 3.65 4.13
N LEU A 158 -15.08 3.07 4.38
CA LEU A 158 -14.57 1.93 3.62
C LEU A 158 -15.54 0.75 3.64
N GLU A 159 -16.10 0.39 4.81
CA GLU A 159 -17.08 -0.68 4.96
C GLU A 159 -18.32 -0.48 4.08
N LYS A 160 -18.84 0.75 4.02
CA LYS A 160 -20.01 1.08 3.18
C LYS A 160 -19.65 1.04 1.69
N LEU A 161 -18.51 1.58 1.32
CA LEU A 161 -18.06 1.58 -0.07
C LEU A 161 -17.79 0.16 -0.59
N LEU A 162 -17.30 -0.75 0.25
CA LEU A 162 -17.15 -2.18 -0.09
C LEU A 162 -18.52 -2.83 -0.36
N ALA A 163 -19.50 -2.64 0.51
CA ALA A 163 -20.83 -3.20 0.33
C ALA A 163 -21.53 -2.63 -0.90
N PHE A 164 -21.40 -1.32 -1.14
CA PHE A 164 -21.94 -0.68 -2.34
C PHE A 164 -21.24 -1.15 -3.61
N SER A 165 -19.91 -1.39 -3.56
CA SER A 165 -19.16 -1.95 -4.70
C SER A 165 -19.64 -3.35 -5.06
N ASN A 166 -19.93 -4.20 -4.05
CA ASN A 166 -20.49 -5.52 -4.29
C ASN A 166 -21.91 -5.42 -4.90
N GLY A 167 -22.74 -4.54 -4.38
CA GLY A 167 -24.10 -4.30 -4.88
C GLY A 167 -24.12 -3.73 -6.30
N VAL A 168 -23.31 -2.72 -6.59
CA VAL A 168 -23.19 -2.11 -7.93
C VAL A 168 -22.63 -3.11 -8.93
N ASN A 169 -21.67 -3.96 -8.52
CA ASN A 169 -21.14 -5.00 -9.39
C ASN A 169 -22.22 -6.03 -9.77
N TYR A 170 -23.16 -6.35 -8.87
CA TYR A 170 -24.33 -7.15 -9.25
C TYR A 170 -25.22 -6.44 -10.25
N ALA A 171 -25.50 -5.15 -10.05
CA ALA A 171 -26.37 -4.40 -10.95
C ALA A 171 -25.75 -4.16 -12.32
N LEU A 172 -24.42 -4.04 -12.40
CA LEU A 172 -23.67 -3.75 -13.64
C LEU A 172 -23.29 -5.03 -14.38
N ASN A 173 -22.75 -6.02 -13.67
CA ASN A 173 -22.10 -7.19 -14.25
C ASN A 173 -22.84 -8.51 -13.97
N GLY A 174 -23.90 -8.50 -13.16
CA GLY A 174 -24.66 -9.68 -12.77
C GLY A 174 -23.91 -10.65 -11.85
N LYS A 175 -22.68 -10.31 -11.41
CA LYS A 175 -21.75 -11.18 -10.69
C LYS A 175 -21.42 -10.63 -9.31
N ARG A 176 -21.11 -11.54 -8.39
CA ARG A 176 -20.57 -11.22 -7.08
C ARG A 176 -19.13 -10.66 -7.19
N LEU A 177 -18.84 -9.58 -6.46
CA LEU A 177 -17.51 -9.02 -6.36
C LEU A 177 -16.75 -9.59 -5.15
N LEU A 178 -17.39 -9.60 -3.98
CA LEU A 178 -16.81 -10.00 -2.70
C LEU A 178 -17.41 -11.33 -2.24
N LEU A 179 -16.57 -12.30 -1.89
CA LEU A 179 -17.01 -13.62 -1.42
C LEU A 179 -17.22 -13.67 0.09
N GLU A 180 -16.68 -12.72 0.81
CA GLU A 180 -16.72 -12.58 2.25
C GLU A 180 -18.15 -12.22 2.72
N GLU A 181 -18.52 -12.66 3.93
CA GLU A 181 -19.83 -12.38 4.50
C GLU A 181 -19.93 -10.92 4.97
N CYS A 182 -20.94 -10.23 4.45
CA CYS A 182 -21.30 -8.90 4.92
C CYS A 182 -22.28 -9.01 6.08
N GLN A 183 -22.10 -8.24 7.14
CA GLN A 183 -22.95 -8.23 8.32
C GLN A 183 -23.67 -6.89 8.51
N ALA A 184 -24.88 -6.94 9.10
CA ALA A 184 -25.70 -5.79 9.45
C ALA A 184 -25.38 -5.33 10.88
N TRP A 185 -24.33 -4.51 11.03
CA TRP A 185 -24.03 -3.93 12.33
C TRP A 185 -24.80 -2.63 12.59
N GLN A 186 -24.73 -2.15 13.83
CA GLN A 186 -25.36 -0.89 14.26
C GLN A 186 -25.06 0.29 13.32
N HIS A 187 -23.82 0.40 12.82
CA HIS A 187 -23.40 1.47 11.92
C HIS A 187 -23.44 1.07 10.42
N GLY A 188 -24.34 0.16 10.04
CA GLY A 188 -24.53 -0.25 8.66
C GLY A 188 -23.78 -1.53 8.29
N TYR A 189 -23.50 -1.71 7.00
CA TYR A 189 -22.77 -2.87 6.47
C TYR A 189 -21.34 -2.93 6.99
N VAL A 190 -20.91 -4.14 7.38
CA VAL A 190 -19.54 -4.42 7.84
C VAL A 190 -19.05 -5.76 7.31
N TYR A 191 -17.82 -5.79 6.87
CA TYR A 191 -17.05 -7.00 6.61
C TYR A 191 -16.06 -7.20 7.77
N PRO A 192 -16.28 -8.18 8.67
CA PRO A 192 -15.50 -8.33 9.92
C PRO A 192 -13.99 -8.40 9.71
N GLU A 193 -13.54 -8.98 8.60
CA GLU A 193 -12.12 -9.06 8.23
C GLU A 193 -11.52 -7.66 8.03
N ILE A 194 -12.19 -6.81 7.26
CA ILE A 194 -11.75 -5.43 6.99
C ILE A 194 -11.86 -4.57 8.23
N TYR A 195 -12.96 -4.71 8.98
CA TYR A 195 -13.13 -4.02 10.26
C TYR A 195 -11.95 -4.31 11.21
N ASN A 196 -11.62 -5.60 11.41
CA ASN A 196 -10.53 -5.99 12.30
C ASN A 196 -9.17 -5.44 11.85
N LYS A 197 -8.93 -5.36 10.55
CA LYS A 197 -7.70 -4.81 9.97
C LYS A 197 -7.57 -3.31 10.20
N TYR A 198 -8.66 -2.55 10.06
CA TYR A 198 -8.62 -1.09 10.06
C TYR A 198 -9.22 -0.40 11.30
N LYS A 199 -9.86 -1.12 12.24
CA LYS A 199 -10.46 -0.54 13.47
C LYS A 199 -9.49 0.30 14.31
N LYS A 200 -8.18 0.07 14.21
CA LYS A 200 -7.15 0.85 14.91
C LYS A 200 -7.15 2.33 14.53
N TYR A 201 -7.62 2.68 13.33
CA TYR A 201 -7.70 4.07 12.85
C TYR A 201 -8.91 4.82 13.43
N LYS A 202 -9.89 4.12 13.99
CA LYS A 202 -11.12 4.69 14.58
C LYS A 202 -11.85 5.59 13.58
N PHE A 203 -11.91 6.90 13.85
CA PHE A 203 -12.53 7.92 12.99
C PHE A 203 -11.53 8.67 12.09
N ASN A 204 -10.23 8.36 12.20
CA ASN A 204 -9.22 8.97 11.35
C ASN A 204 -9.16 8.27 9.98
N PRO A 205 -8.72 8.98 8.94
CA PRO A 205 -8.42 8.36 7.66
C PRO A 205 -7.39 7.23 7.81
N ILE A 206 -7.57 6.20 7.02
CA ILE A 206 -6.64 5.07 6.93
C ILE A 206 -5.36 5.57 6.28
N ASP A 207 -4.27 5.54 7.04
CA ASP A 207 -2.94 5.86 6.50
C ASP A 207 -2.40 4.65 5.74
N ASN A 208 -2.32 4.79 4.43
CA ASN A 208 -1.76 3.76 3.58
C ASN A 208 -0.24 3.69 3.61
N GLY A 209 0.45 4.66 4.21
CA GLY A 209 1.91 4.79 4.09
C GLY A 209 2.38 4.90 2.63
N ILE A 210 1.45 5.11 1.70
CA ILE A 210 1.67 4.99 0.27
C ILE A 210 1.18 6.28 -0.41
N ASN A 211 2.09 7.16 -0.72
CA ASN A 211 1.93 8.05 -1.87
C ASN A 211 1.98 7.17 -3.15
N SER A 212 0.90 6.46 -3.44
CA SER A 212 0.87 5.49 -4.53
C SER A 212 0.17 6.04 -5.76
N THR A 213 0.93 6.68 -6.62
CA THR A 213 0.57 6.88 -8.03
C THR A 213 0.58 5.58 -8.85
N HIS A 214 0.80 4.40 -8.23
CA HIS A 214 1.03 3.13 -8.92
C HIS A 214 0.20 1.94 -8.42
N GLY A 215 -0.81 2.15 -7.55
CA GLY A 215 -1.63 1.05 -6.99
C GLY A 215 -2.48 0.27 -7.99
N CYS A 216 -2.65 0.78 -9.20
CA CYS A 216 -3.53 0.18 -10.21
C CYS A 216 -2.89 -0.98 -11.03
N MET A 217 -1.56 -1.11 -11.07
CA MET A 217 -0.91 -2.03 -12.01
C MET A 217 -0.86 -3.50 -11.59
N LEU A 218 -1.22 -3.83 -10.35
CA LEU A 218 -1.03 -5.18 -9.82
C LEU A 218 -2.27 -5.77 -9.12
N SER A 219 -3.45 -5.16 -9.26
CA SER A 219 -4.68 -5.76 -8.76
C SER A 219 -5.11 -6.90 -9.68
N LYS A 220 -5.53 -8.05 -9.10
CA LYS A 220 -6.18 -9.13 -9.84
C LYS A 220 -7.65 -8.77 -10.18
N LEU A 221 -8.04 -7.50 -10.02
CA LEU A 221 -9.36 -7.00 -10.39
C LEU A 221 -9.48 -6.95 -11.92
N THR A 222 -10.56 -7.48 -12.43
CA THR A 222 -10.87 -7.39 -13.87
C THR A 222 -11.32 -5.98 -14.24
N ALA A 223 -11.29 -5.64 -15.52
CA ALA A 223 -11.76 -4.35 -16.01
C ALA A 223 -13.23 -4.06 -15.64
N ASP A 224 -14.08 -5.09 -15.66
CA ASP A 224 -15.49 -4.98 -15.27
C ASP A 224 -15.66 -4.69 -13.77
N GLU A 225 -14.85 -5.32 -12.93
CA GLU A 225 -14.85 -5.08 -11.48
C GLU A 225 -14.34 -3.68 -11.15
N ILE A 226 -13.25 -3.26 -11.80
CA ILE A 226 -12.72 -1.89 -11.68
C ILE A 226 -13.78 -0.87 -12.06
N LYS A 227 -14.49 -1.07 -13.18
CA LYS A 227 -15.56 -0.18 -13.61
C LYS A 227 -16.68 -0.04 -12.57
N ALA A 228 -17.06 -1.14 -11.91
CA ALA A 228 -18.07 -1.11 -10.86
C ALA A 228 -17.57 -0.35 -9.61
N ILE A 229 -16.31 -0.57 -9.21
CA ILE A 229 -15.71 0.11 -8.06
C ILE A 229 -15.52 1.61 -8.35
N ASP A 230 -15.05 1.98 -9.54
CA ASP A 230 -14.88 3.37 -9.96
C ASP A 230 -16.21 4.13 -9.96
N LEU A 231 -17.29 3.47 -10.38
CA LEU A 231 -18.63 4.04 -10.33
C LEU A 231 -19.05 4.35 -8.88
N VAL A 232 -18.75 3.46 -7.94
CA VAL A 232 -19.00 3.69 -6.50
C VAL A 232 -18.12 4.80 -5.95
N ILE A 233 -16.83 4.80 -6.26
CA ILE A 233 -15.89 5.86 -5.85
C ILE A 233 -16.41 7.23 -6.33
N LYS A 234 -16.80 7.33 -7.59
CA LYS A 234 -17.28 8.56 -8.20
C LYS A 234 -18.59 9.06 -7.58
N THR A 235 -19.52 8.15 -7.26
CA THR A 235 -20.88 8.53 -6.84
C THR A 235 -21.06 8.57 -5.32
N PHE A 236 -20.51 7.61 -4.59
CA PHE A 236 -20.61 7.52 -3.13
C PHE A 236 -19.39 8.08 -2.40
N GLY A 237 -18.21 8.02 -3.01
CA GLY A 237 -16.95 8.42 -2.38
C GLY A 237 -16.85 9.90 -2.00
N VAL A 238 -17.72 10.75 -2.53
CA VAL A 238 -17.81 12.19 -2.22
C VAL A 238 -18.53 12.49 -0.91
N TYR A 239 -19.23 11.50 -0.33
CA TYR A 239 -20.04 11.71 0.86
C TYR A 239 -19.27 11.40 2.16
N SER A 240 -19.68 12.08 3.23
CA SER A 240 -19.12 11.84 4.56
C SER A 240 -19.41 10.41 5.05
N PRO A 241 -18.57 9.86 5.96
CA PRO A 241 -18.83 8.54 6.55
C PRO A 241 -20.23 8.41 7.17
N LYS A 242 -20.72 9.49 7.79
CA LYS A 242 -22.07 9.51 8.40
C LYS A 242 -23.19 9.52 7.35
N THR A 243 -22.98 10.20 6.23
CA THR A 243 -23.92 10.16 5.11
C THR A 243 -23.99 8.77 4.48
N LEU A 244 -22.85 8.11 4.30
CA LEU A 244 -22.80 6.73 3.80
C LEU A 244 -23.48 5.75 4.75
N GLU A 245 -23.36 5.94 6.06
CA GLU A 245 -24.08 5.20 7.07
C GLU A 245 -25.61 5.39 6.91
N LEU A 246 -26.09 6.61 6.79
CA LEU A 246 -27.52 6.91 6.56
C LEU A 246 -28.05 6.24 5.29
N ILE A 247 -27.28 6.29 4.20
CA ILE A 247 -27.66 5.60 2.96
C ILE A 247 -27.75 4.09 3.19
N SER A 248 -26.81 3.48 3.90
CA SER A 248 -26.84 2.04 4.20
C SER A 248 -28.03 1.65 5.06
N HIS A 249 -28.43 2.51 6.02
CA HIS A 249 -29.59 2.30 6.88
C HIS A 249 -30.93 2.41 6.15
N SER A 250 -30.98 3.06 5.00
CA SER A 250 -32.17 3.14 4.15
C SER A 250 -32.37 1.91 3.25
N GLN A 251 -31.40 1.01 3.18
CA GLN A 251 -31.42 -0.13 2.27
C GLN A 251 -32.12 -1.35 2.89
N ALA A 252 -33.07 -1.92 2.16
CA ALA A 252 -33.84 -3.07 2.61
C ALA A 252 -32.98 -4.24 3.14
N PRO A 253 -31.87 -4.64 2.51
CA PRO A 253 -31.06 -5.76 3.01
C PRO A 253 -30.52 -5.54 4.42
N TRP A 254 -30.21 -4.28 4.80
CA TRP A 254 -29.78 -3.94 6.15
C TRP A 254 -30.98 -3.87 7.10
N ILE A 255 -32.06 -3.20 6.70
CA ILE A 255 -33.29 -3.04 7.50
C ILE A 255 -33.85 -4.41 7.90
N GLU A 256 -34.00 -5.34 6.97
CA GLU A 256 -34.50 -6.69 7.18
C GLU A 256 -33.77 -7.44 8.29
N LYS A 257 -32.44 -7.27 8.39
CA LYS A 257 -31.61 -7.91 9.42
C LYS A 257 -31.63 -7.18 10.77
N ARG A 258 -32.11 -5.95 10.78
CA ARG A 258 -32.14 -5.10 11.99
C ARG A 258 -33.53 -4.93 12.60
N ILE A 259 -34.57 -5.50 12.02
CA ILE A 259 -35.98 -5.35 12.49
C ILE A 259 -36.13 -5.73 13.98
N ALA A 260 -35.45 -6.76 14.46
CA ALA A 260 -35.53 -7.24 15.84
C ALA A 260 -34.61 -6.47 16.81
N TYR A 261 -33.80 -5.53 16.35
CA TYR A 261 -32.85 -4.81 17.16
C TYR A 261 -33.26 -3.37 17.40
N LYS A 262 -32.90 -2.80 18.55
CA LYS A 262 -32.96 -1.35 18.78
C LYS A 262 -31.89 -0.62 17.97
N ASP A 263 -32.08 0.68 17.77
CA ASP A 263 -31.17 1.49 16.93
C ASP A 263 -29.72 1.48 17.42
N ASP A 264 -29.52 1.43 18.74
CA ASP A 264 -28.19 1.42 19.40
C ASP A 264 -27.72 0.02 19.80
N GLU A 265 -28.45 -1.02 19.48
CA GLU A 265 -28.12 -2.38 19.86
C GLU A 265 -27.08 -2.99 18.91
N PRO A 266 -25.99 -3.56 19.42
CA PRO A 266 -25.04 -4.30 18.60
C PRO A 266 -25.70 -5.51 17.94
N GLY A 267 -25.31 -5.82 16.72
CA GLY A 267 -25.79 -6.99 16.00
C GLY A 267 -24.75 -7.41 14.96
N ASN A 268 -24.79 -8.66 14.54
CA ASN A 268 -23.87 -9.25 13.58
C ASN A 268 -24.57 -10.18 12.59
N GLU A 269 -25.87 -9.97 12.35
CA GLU A 269 -26.64 -10.75 11.39
C GLU A 269 -26.03 -10.66 10.00
N VAL A 270 -25.86 -11.81 9.34
CA VAL A 270 -25.32 -11.89 7.99
C VAL A 270 -26.35 -11.38 6.99
N ILE A 271 -25.94 -10.45 6.15
CA ILE A 271 -26.74 -9.95 5.03
C ILE A 271 -26.93 -11.06 4.02
N ASP A 272 -28.17 -11.34 3.67
CA ASP A 272 -28.48 -12.27 2.59
C ASP A 272 -27.99 -11.70 1.25
N GLU A 273 -27.14 -12.46 0.59
CA GLU A 273 -26.57 -12.09 -0.70
C GLU A 273 -27.65 -11.91 -1.77
N THR A 274 -28.68 -12.74 -1.73
CA THR A 274 -29.83 -12.67 -2.67
C THR A 274 -30.60 -11.37 -2.45
N SER A 275 -30.82 -10.96 -1.18
CA SER A 275 -31.44 -9.69 -0.84
C SER A 275 -30.62 -8.50 -1.32
N LEU A 276 -29.28 -8.52 -1.07
CA LEU A 276 -28.38 -7.47 -1.55
C LEU A 276 -28.39 -7.35 -3.07
N LYS A 277 -28.23 -8.46 -3.79
CA LYS A 277 -28.28 -8.51 -5.26
C LYS A 277 -29.61 -7.96 -5.78
N LYS A 278 -30.72 -8.49 -5.28
CA LYS A 278 -32.07 -8.07 -5.68
C LYS A 278 -32.24 -6.57 -5.51
N TYR A 279 -31.88 -6.03 -4.35
CA TYR A 279 -32.02 -4.61 -4.06
C TYR A 279 -31.30 -3.71 -5.09
N PHE A 280 -30.03 -3.98 -5.37
CA PHE A 280 -29.25 -3.15 -6.29
C PHE A 280 -29.68 -3.33 -7.76
N VAL A 281 -30.08 -4.53 -8.15
CA VAL A 281 -30.60 -4.82 -9.50
C VAL A 281 -31.97 -4.19 -9.72
N ASP A 282 -32.92 -4.35 -8.79
CA ASP A 282 -34.27 -3.78 -8.91
C ASP A 282 -34.24 -2.25 -8.92
N LYS A 283 -33.34 -1.63 -8.16
CA LYS A 283 -33.08 -0.19 -8.18
C LYS A 283 -32.27 0.26 -9.38
N GLN A 284 -31.80 -0.66 -10.21
CA GLN A 284 -31.00 -0.39 -11.40
C GLN A 284 -29.78 0.49 -11.12
N LEU A 285 -29.07 0.26 -9.99
CA LEU A 285 -27.90 1.07 -9.59
C LEU A 285 -26.65 0.73 -10.42
N ASN A 286 -26.74 0.91 -11.73
CA ASN A 286 -25.73 0.51 -12.72
C ASN A 286 -25.22 1.65 -13.59
N THR A 287 -25.71 2.87 -13.41
CA THR A 287 -25.17 4.09 -14.07
C THR A 287 -25.04 5.21 -13.05
N GLU A 288 -24.18 6.19 -13.37
CA GLU A 288 -23.95 7.34 -12.51
C GLU A 288 -25.25 8.11 -12.22
N GLU A 289 -26.05 8.39 -13.26
CA GLU A 289 -27.29 9.16 -13.14
C GLU A 289 -28.30 8.45 -12.21
N LYS A 290 -28.43 7.12 -12.34
CA LYS A 290 -29.37 6.34 -11.51
C LYS A 290 -28.90 6.28 -10.05
N ILE A 291 -27.62 6.12 -9.81
CA ILE A 291 -27.06 6.12 -8.46
C ILE A 291 -27.20 7.50 -7.82
N VAL A 292 -26.87 8.57 -8.51
CA VAL A 292 -27.03 9.93 -8.00
C VAL A 292 -28.49 10.23 -7.69
N SER A 293 -29.41 9.92 -8.60
CA SER A 293 -30.86 10.07 -8.37
C SER A 293 -31.35 9.26 -7.15
N TYR A 294 -30.85 8.03 -7.00
CA TYR A 294 -31.15 7.20 -5.82
C TYR A 294 -30.64 7.84 -4.51
N ILE A 295 -29.40 8.35 -4.51
CA ILE A 295 -28.81 9.00 -3.33
C ILE A 295 -29.60 10.26 -2.97
N MET A 296 -29.93 11.13 -3.95
CA MET A 296 -30.70 12.35 -3.71
C MET A 296 -32.09 12.04 -3.15
N ALA A 297 -32.78 11.06 -3.72
CA ALA A 297 -34.09 10.61 -3.22
C ALA A 297 -34.01 10.07 -1.79
N THR A 298 -32.92 9.33 -1.46
CA THR A 298 -32.69 8.77 -0.12
C THR A 298 -32.42 9.87 0.92
N LEU A 299 -31.61 10.87 0.55
CA LEU A 299 -31.23 11.97 1.44
C LEU A 299 -32.26 13.11 1.47
N LYS A 300 -33.30 13.05 0.60
CA LYS A 300 -34.34 14.08 0.44
C LYS A 300 -33.77 15.47 0.08
N ILE A 301 -32.78 15.49 -0.81
CA ILE A 301 -32.14 16.67 -1.39
C ILE A 301 -32.45 16.78 -2.88
#